data_757551cb9f048d5061177da3787752f4
#
_entry.id   757551cb9f048d5061177da3787752f4
#
_cell.length_a   1.000
_cell.length_b   1.000
_cell.length_c   1.000
_cell.angle_alpha   90.00
_cell.angle_beta   90.00
_cell.angle_gamma   90.00
#
_symmetry.space_group_name_H-M   'P 1'
#
loop_
_entity.id
_entity.type
_entity.pdbx_description
1 polymer ?
#
loop_
_entity_poly.entity_id
_entity_poly.type
_entity_poly.pdbx_seq_one_letter_code
_entity_poly.pdbx_strand_id
1 'polypeptide(L)'
;MNEDTVIIFEKDGLYNINSKNKANGLDLLSNIKNNTIATAFFDPQYRGVLDKLKYGNEGKGRCIARTELTQMDENTIITFIKELNRVIKPSGHLFLWIDKFHLCSGFTNWLKDTNLNIVDMITWNKGKIGMGYRTRRKSEYLIILQKSPVKAKGCWTLHNIPDVWDEKVEKVHPHSKPIELQRQLILATTKEGEYVLDPASGGYSVLEATLQAKDRVFIGSDISFG
;
A
#
# COMPACT_ATOMS: atom_id res chain seq x y z
N MET A 1 23.56 -15.79 13.61
CA MET A 1 22.79 -15.69 12.35
C MET A 1 21.81 -16.85 12.40
N ASN A 2 20.50 -16.60 12.56
CA ASN A 2 19.51 -17.66 12.59
C ASN A 2 19.37 -18.26 11.19
N GLU A 3 19.55 -19.55 11.08
CA GLU A 3 19.55 -20.33 9.82
C GLU A 3 18.15 -20.48 9.15
N ASP A 4 17.12 -19.80 9.65
CA ASP A 4 15.74 -19.90 9.12
C ASP A 4 15.28 -18.65 8.35
N THR A 5 16.20 -17.88 7.75
CA THR A 5 15.77 -16.80 6.84
C THR A 5 15.22 -17.45 5.57
N VAL A 6 13.90 -17.55 5.49
CA VAL A 6 13.22 -18.05 4.28
C VAL A 6 13.66 -17.18 3.09
N ILE A 7 14.37 -17.80 2.14
CA ILE A 7 14.76 -17.10 0.90
C ILE A 7 13.49 -16.85 0.11
N ILE A 8 13.04 -15.57 0.09
CA ILE A 8 11.83 -15.16 -0.62
C ILE A 8 12.08 -14.79 -2.08
N PHE A 9 13.35 -14.55 -2.45
CA PHE A 9 13.72 -14.14 -3.79
C PHE A 9 14.03 -15.32 -4.70
N GLU A 10 13.71 -15.20 -6.00
CA GLU A 10 14.16 -16.14 -7.04
C GLU A 10 15.65 -15.98 -7.32
N LYS A 11 16.16 -14.74 -7.23
CA LYS A 11 17.57 -14.39 -7.38
C LYS A 11 18.02 -13.56 -6.19
N ASP A 12 19.02 -14.03 -5.48
CA ASP A 12 19.57 -13.33 -4.32
C ASP A 12 20.36 -12.09 -4.73
N GLY A 13 20.42 -11.12 -3.80
CA GLY A 13 21.30 -9.95 -3.90
C GLY A 13 20.79 -8.81 -4.78
N LEU A 14 19.60 -8.92 -5.41
CA LEU A 14 19.03 -7.85 -6.23
C LEU A 14 18.38 -6.74 -5.40
N TYR A 15 17.83 -7.08 -4.25
CA TYR A 15 17.09 -6.14 -3.39
C TYR A 15 17.52 -6.27 -1.93
N ASN A 16 17.55 -5.13 -1.24
CA ASN A 16 17.89 -5.06 0.18
C ASN A 16 16.61 -5.09 1.02
N ILE A 17 16.58 -5.95 2.03
CA ILE A 17 15.52 -5.96 3.05
C ILE A 17 15.73 -4.82 4.06
N ASN A 18 14.65 -4.38 4.70
CA ASN A 18 14.64 -3.29 5.70
C ASN A 18 15.33 -2.01 5.20
N SER A 19 15.28 -1.77 3.90
CA SER A 19 15.97 -0.67 3.23
C SER A 19 15.14 -0.15 2.05
N LYS A 20 15.52 1.00 1.52
CA LYS A 20 14.97 1.57 0.32
C LYS A 20 15.63 0.92 -0.90
N ASN A 21 14.83 0.57 -1.90
CA ASN A 21 15.32 0.08 -3.18
C ASN A 21 14.76 0.95 -4.30
N LYS A 22 15.64 1.48 -5.15
CA LYS A 22 15.24 2.22 -6.35
C LYS A 22 15.05 1.25 -7.51
N ALA A 23 13.82 0.83 -7.73
CA ALA A 23 13.48 -0.14 -8.77
C ALA A 23 11.99 -0.06 -9.16
N ASN A 24 11.66 -0.63 -10.32
CA ASN A 24 10.27 -0.84 -10.70
C ASN A 24 9.64 -1.91 -9.80
N GLY A 25 8.45 -1.63 -9.26
CA GLY A 25 7.75 -2.55 -8.37
C GLY A 25 7.34 -3.87 -9.01
N LEU A 26 7.07 -3.90 -10.33
CA LEU A 26 6.79 -5.15 -11.06
C LEU A 26 8.04 -6.01 -11.21
N ASP A 27 9.22 -5.39 -11.39
CA ASP A 27 10.49 -6.12 -11.42
C ASP A 27 10.80 -6.72 -10.03
N LEU A 28 10.56 -5.96 -8.96
CA LEU A 28 10.65 -6.48 -7.59
C LEU A 28 9.71 -7.67 -7.40
N LEU A 29 8.42 -7.51 -7.73
CA LEU A 29 7.41 -8.55 -7.57
C LEU A 29 7.77 -9.82 -8.34
N SER A 30 8.24 -9.71 -9.59
CA SER A 30 8.64 -10.86 -10.42
C SER A 30 9.77 -11.70 -9.80
N ASN A 31 10.59 -11.09 -8.94
CA ASN A 31 11.68 -11.77 -8.24
C ASN A 31 11.26 -12.39 -6.88
N ILE A 32 10.03 -12.16 -6.41
CA ILE A 32 9.52 -12.72 -5.16
C ILE A 32 8.80 -14.04 -5.43
N LYS A 33 9.11 -15.07 -4.66
CA LYS A 33 8.47 -16.39 -4.73
C LYS A 33 6.98 -16.34 -4.37
N ASN A 34 6.21 -17.26 -4.94
CA ASN A 34 4.78 -17.38 -4.66
C ASN A 34 4.52 -17.67 -3.18
N ASN A 35 3.46 -17.07 -2.63
CA ASN A 35 2.94 -17.37 -1.28
C ASN A 35 3.95 -17.16 -0.13
N THR A 36 4.82 -16.17 -0.24
CA THR A 36 5.86 -15.88 0.77
C THR A 36 5.55 -14.65 1.62
N ILE A 37 4.75 -13.72 1.11
CA ILE A 37 4.45 -12.44 1.77
C ILE A 37 3.24 -12.58 2.69
N ALA A 38 3.38 -12.20 3.95
CA ALA A 38 2.28 -12.23 4.91
C ALA A 38 1.31 -11.06 4.68
N THR A 39 1.85 -9.87 4.47
CA THR A 39 1.09 -8.63 4.33
C THR A 39 1.74 -7.72 3.30
N ALA A 40 0.91 -7.12 2.44
CA ALA A 40 1.34 -6.12 1.48
C ALA A 40 0.51 -4.84 1.60
N PHE A 41 1.14 -3.71 1.29
CA PHE A 41 0.49 -2.42 1.10
C PHE A 41 0.64 -2.02 -0.37
N PHE A 42 -0.36 -1.31 -0.88
CA PHE A 42 -0.31 -0.79 -2.25
C PHE A 42 -1.10 0.52 -2.35
N ASP A 43 -0.41 1.58 -2.78
CA ASP A 43 -0.99 2.90 -3.05
C ASP A 43 -0.74 3.25 -4.53
N PRO A 44 -1.58 2.77 -5.45
CA PRO A 44 -1.37 3.02 -6.87
C PRO A 44 -1.50 4.50 -7.21
N GLN A 45 -0.57 5.03 -8.01
CA GLN A 45 -0.61 6.40 -8.53
C GLN A 45 -1.60 6.49 -9.70
N TYR A 46 -2.89 6.37 -9.41
CA TYR A 46 -3.94 6.47 -10.43
C TYR A 46 -4.33 7.92 -10.71
N ARG A 47 -4.81 8.18 -11.93
CA ARG A 47 -5.45 9.47 -12.24
C ARG A 47 -6.80 9.58 -11.52
N GLY A 48 -6.91 10.57 -10.63
CA GLY A 48 -8.19 10.96 -10.06
C GLY A 48 -9.03 11.78 -11.04
N VAL A 49 -10.35 11.76 -10.89
CA VAL A 49 -11.28 12.64 -11.64
C VAL A 49 -10.92 14.11 -11.48
N LEU A 50 -10.29 14.49 -10.36
CA LEU A 50 -9.87 15.86 -10.08
C LEU A 50 -8.62 16.31 -10.86
N ASP A 51 -7.81 15.40 -11.38
CA ASP A 51 -6.63 15.74 -12.17
C ASP A 51 -7.02 16.25 -13.57
N LYS A 52 -8.27 16.00 -14.00
CA LYS A 52 -8.87 16.52 -15.23
C LYS A 52 -9.48 17.91 -15.07
N LEU A 53 -9.65 18.40 -13.84
CA LEU A 53 -10.27 19.70 -13.56
C LEU A 53 -9.18 20.78 -13.50
N LYS A 54 -9.15 21.64 -14.51
CA LYS A 54 -8.38 22.91 -14.46
C LYS A 54 -9.06 23.84 -13.45
N TYR A 55 -8.44 24.00 -12.28
CA TYR A 55 -8.85 25.03 -11.32
C TYR A 55 -8.24 26.36 -11.76
N GLY A 56 -9.07 27.34 -12.09
CA GLY A 56 -8.69 28.60 -12.70
C GLY A 56 -7.73 29.50 -11.90
N ASN A 57 -7.40 29.16 -10.65
CA ASN A 57 -6.50 29.93 -9.77
C ASN A 57 -5.33 29.10 -9.21
N GLU A 58 -5.04 27.92 -9.72
CA GLU A 58 -3.84 27.19 -9.33
C GLU A 58 -2.63 27.75 -10.07
N GLY A 59 -1.71 28.40 -9.34
CA GLY A 59 -0.47 28.90 -9.91
C GLY A 59 0.32 27.79 -10.62
N LYS A 60 1.01 28.15 -11.71
CA LYS A 60 1.76 27.23 -12.60
C LYS A 60 2.66 26.20 -11.87
N GLY A 61 3.18 26.52 -10.66
CA GLY A 61 4.04 25.63 -9.88
C GLY A 61 3.34 24.44 -9.23
N ARG A 62 2.02 24.46 -8.99
CA ARG A 62 1.30 23.34 -8.38
C ARG A 62 0.90 22.26 -9.40
N CYS A 63 0.67 22.66 -10.64
CA CYS A 63 0.40 21.72 -11.73
C CYS A 63 1.65 20.92 -12.11
N ILE A 64 2.84 21.54 -12.08
CA ILE A 64 4.11 20.89 -12.46
C ILE A 64 4.46 19.77 -11.47
N ALA A 65 4.37 20.00 -10.16
CA ALA A 65 4.71 18.98 -9.16
C ALA A 65 3.79 17.74 -9.18
N ARG A 66 2.57 17.85 -9.74
CA ARG A 66 1.63 16.71 -9.87
C ARG A 66 1.80 15.93 -11.17
N THR A 67 2.33 16.57 -12.21
CA THR A 67 2.57 15.95 -13.52
C THR A 67 3.87 15.16 -13.57
N GLU A 68 4.77 15.34 -12.60
CA GLU A 68 6.07 14.64 -12.54
C GLU A 68 5.97 13.22 -12.00
N LEU A 69 4.90 12.85 -11.29
CA LEU A 69 4.70 11.48 -10.82
C LEU A 69 4.16 10.61 -11.96
N THR A 70 4.89 9.58 -12.31
CA THR A 70 4.46 8.56 -13.28
C THR A 70 3.16 7.93 -12.81
N GLN A 71 2.09 8.16 -13.57
CA GLN A 71 0.77 7.62 -13.24
C GLN A 71 0.63 6.20 -13.78
N MET A 72 0.01 5.33 -12.99
CA MET A 72 -0.36 3.98 -13.40
C MET A 72 -1.69 4.03 -14.15
N ASP A 73 -1.74 3.41 -15.32
CA ASP A 73 -3.01 3.12 -15.98
C ASP A 73 -3.71 1.91 -15.30
N GLU A 74 -4.95 1.67 -15.66
CA GLU A 74 -5.75 0.61 -15.06
C GLU A 74 -5.14 -0.79 -15.29
N ASN A 75 -4.55 -1.04 -16.45
CA ASN A 75 -3.89 -2.30 -16.78
C ASN A 75 -2.65 -2.53 -15.91
N THR A 76 -1.88 -1.49 -15.68
CA THR A 76 -0.72 -1.53 -14.78
C THR A 76 -1.16 -1.85 -13.35
N ILE A 77 -2.23 -1.20 -12.84
CA ILE A 77 -2.78 -1.48 -11.51
C ILE A 77 -3.24 -2.95 -11.39
N ILE A 78 -3.98 -3.44 -12.39
CA ILE A 78 -4.44 -4.84 -12.45
C ILE A 78 -3.24 -5.79 -12.43
N THR A 79 -2.16 -5.48 -13.16
CA THR A 79 -0.95 -6.30 -13.19
C THR A 79 -0.29 -6.34 -11.81
N PHE A 80 -0.13 -5.19 -11.13
CA PHE A 80 0.35 -5.15 -9.75
C PHE A 80 -0.50 -6.01 -8.80
N ILE A 81 -1.82 -5.90 -8.88
CA ILE A 81 -2.73 -6.64 -8.01
C ILE A 81 -2.66 -8.15 -8.27
N LYS A 82 -2.53 -8.58 -9.53
CA LYS A 82 -2.32 -10.00 -9.87
C LYS A 82 -1.00 -10.53 -9.31
N GLU A 83 0.08 -9.78 -9.43
CA GLU A 83 1.38 -10.15 -8.87
C GLU A 83 1.36 -10.13 -7.33
N LEU A 84 0.72 -9.14 -6.70
CA LEU A 84 0.49 -9.12 -5.26
C LEU A 84 -0.32 -10.34 -4.80
N ASN A 85 -1.38 -10.69 -5.53
CA ASN A 85 -2.13 -11.93 -5.26
C ASN A 85 -1.25 -13.19 -5.38
N ARG A 86 -0.30 -13.22 -6.31
CA ARG A 86 0.62 -14.35 -6.49
C ARG A 86 1.54 -14.49 -5.29
N VAL A 87 2.19 -13.41 -4.85
CA VAL A 87 3.22 -13.43 -3.81
C VAL A 87 2.67 -13.50 -2.38
N ILE A 88 1.47 -12.98 -2.13
CA ILE A 88 0.81 -13.06 -0.82
C ILE A 88 0.46 -14.52 -0.52
N LYS A 89 0.77 -14.98 0.70
CA LYS A 89 0.45 -16.32 1.18
C LYS A 89 -1.06 -16.53 1.38
N PRO A 90 -1.58 -17.76 1.39
CA PRO A 90 -2.98 -18.03 1.74
C PRO A 90 -3.37 -17.40 3.08
N SER A 91 -4.53 -16.74 3.11
CA SER A 91 -5.05 -15.92 4.22
C SER A 91 -4.20 -14.70 4.60
N GLY A 92 -3.17 -14.34 3.81
CA GLY A 92 -2.44 -13.08 3.93
C GLY A 92 -3.27 -11.89 3.46
N HIS A 93 -2.82 -10.68 3.77
CA HIS A 93 -3.59 -9.47 3.56
C HIS A 93 -2.94 -8.53 2.53
N LEU A 94 -3.79 -7.83 1.77
CA LEU A 94 -3.42 -6.68 0.96
C LEU A 94 -4.19 -5.45 1.45
N PHE A 95 -3.47 -4.41 1.82
CA PHE A 95 -3.99 -3.11 2.18
C PHE A 95 -3.91 -2.18 0.99
N LEU A 96 -5.05 -1.91 0.36
CA LEU A 96 -5.15 -1.13 -0.88
C LEU A 96 -5.67 0.27 -0.58
N TRP A 97 -4.85 1.30 -0.80
CA TRP A 97 -5.27 2.68 -0.71
C TRP A 97 -6.07 3.09 -1.94
N ILE A 98 -7.23 3.72 -1.72
CA ILE A 98 -8.06 4.27 -2.79
C ILE A 98 -8.65 5.63 -2.41
N ASP A 99 -9.03 6.41 -3.41
CA ASP A 99 -9.78 7.63 -3.19
C ASP A 99 -11.30 7.39 -3.24
N LYS A 100 -12.07 8.41 -2.83
CA LYS A 100 -13.54 8.32 -2.81
C LYS A 100 -14.17 8.11 -4.19
N PHE A 101 -13.49 8.50 -5.27
CA PHE A 101 -14.07 8.36 -6.62
C PHE A 101 -13.98 6.92 -7.08
N HIS A 102 -12.84 6.26 -6.87
CA HIS A 102 -12.71 4.83 -7.13
C HIS A 102 -13.61 4.01 -6.22
N LEU A 103 -13.77 4.42 -4.95
CA LEU A 103 -14.72 3.79 -4.04
C LEU A 103 -16.17 3.87 -4.57
N CYS A 104 -16.59 5.04 -5.11
CA CYS A 104 -17.95 5.25 -5.63
C CYS A 104 -18.16 4.70 -7.03
N SER A 105 -17.17 4.78 -7.92
CA SER A 105 -17.27 4.32 -9.32
C SER A 105 -17.01 2.83 -9.48
N GLY A 106 -16.42 2.20 -8.47
CA GLY A 106 -16.02 0.80 -8.47
C GLY A 106 -14.52 0.61 -8.80
N PHE A 107 -13.88 -0.23 -8.03
CA PHE A 107 -12.50 -0.70 -8.22
C PHE A 107 -12.43 -2.24 -8.31
N THR A 108 -13.55 -2.91 -8.21
CA THR A 108 -13.63 -4.38 -8.16
C THR A 108 -13.11 -5.04 -9.43
N ASN A 109 -13.10 -4.33 -10.56
CA ASN A 109 -12.46 -4.80 -11.80
C ASN A 109 -10.95 -5.05 -11.61
N TRP A 110 -10.28 -4.34 -10.70
CA TRP A 110 -8.87 -4.56 -10.39
C TRP A 110 -8.61 -5.91 -9.73
N LEU A 111 -9.63 -6.48 -9.07
CA LEU A 111 -9.55 -7.77 -8.37
C LEU A 111 -9.91 -8.96 -9.27
N LYS A 112 -10.36 -8.69 -10.51
CA LYS A 112 -10.71 -9.73 -11.45
C LYS A 112 -9.54 -10.68 -11.69
N ASP A 113 -9.85 -11.96 -11.78
CA ASP A 113 -8.87 -13.05 -11.95
C ASP A 113 -7.89 -13.20 -10.77
N THR A 114 -8.30 -12.76 -9.58
CA THR A 114 -7.57 -13.00 -8.31
C THR A 114 -8.47 -13.74 -7.32
N ASN A 115 -7.89 -14.25 -6.24
CA ASN A 115 -8.62 -14.78 -5.07
C ASN A 115 -8.48 -13.87 -3.84
N LEU A 116 -8.33 -12.57 -4.09
CA LEU A 116 -8.42 -11.52 -3.08
C LEU A 116 -9.89 -11.18 -2.83
N ASN A 117 -10.28 -11.17 -1.56
CA ASN A 117 -11.64 -10.86 -1.13
C ASN A 117 -11.63 -9.59 -0.29
N ILE A 118 -12.58 -8.69 -0.52
CA ILE A 118 -12.79 -7.52 0.33
C ILE A 118 -13.35 -8.03 1.66
N VAL A 119 -12.65 -7.75 2.76
CA VAL A 119 -13.05 -8.20 4.10
C VAL A 119 -13.40 -7.04 5.02
N ASP A 120 -12.84 -5.83 4.80
CA ASP A 120 -13.13 -4.65 5.59
C ASP A 120 -12.63 -3.37 4.90
N MET A 121 -12.85 -2.21 5.53
CA MET A 121 -12.38 -0.90 5.09
C MET A 121 -12.10 0.01 6.27
N ILE A 122 -11.01 0.78 6.20
CA ILE A 122 -10.71 1.84 7.17
C ILE A 122 -10.77 3.20 6.46
N THR A 123 -11.44 4.14 7.10
CA THR A 123 -11.43 5.55 6.69
C THR A 123 -10.34 6.29 7.47
N TRP A 124 -9.27 6.70 6.82
CA TRP A 124 -8.27 7.56 7.45
C TRP A 124 -8.72 9.03 7.42
N ASN A 125 -8.96 9.61 8.61
CA ASN A 125 -9.20 11.02 8.81
C ASN A 125 -7.86 11.76 8.99
N LYS A 126 -7.48 12.57 8.01
CA LYS A 126 -6.19 13.30 7.99
C LYS A 126 -6.11 14.47 8.96
N GLY A 127 -7.19 14.76 9.69
CA GLY A 127 -7.25 15.89 10.62
C GLY A 127 -7.14 17.28 9.98
N LYS A 128 -6.88 17.37 8.67
CA LYS A 128 -6.76 18.63 7.90
C LYS A 128 -7.70 18.62 6.72
N ILE A 129 -8.34 19.76 6.48
CA ILE A 129 -9.21 19.96 5.31
C ILE A 129 -8.33 20.24 4.10
N GLY A 130 -8.37 19.36 3.11
CA GLY A 130 -7.70 19.52 1.82
C GLY A 130 -8.52 20.31 0.79
N MET A 131 -8.01 20.36 -0.42
CA MET A 131 -8.69 21.01 -1.56
C MET A 131 -9.91 20.22 -2.01
N GLY A 132 -10.91 20.87 -2.59
CA GLY A 132 -12.09 20.26 -3.18
C GLY A 132 -13.02 21.30 -3.74
N TYR A 133 -13.68 21.01 -4.87
CA TYR A 133 -14.60 21.94 -5.53
C TYR A 133 -15.97 22.00 -4.84
N ARG A 134 -16.49 20.87 -4.38
CA ARG A 134 -17.76 20.80 -3.63
C ARG A 134 -17.47 20.49 -2.16
N THR A 135 -17.17 19.23 -1.84
CA THR A 135 -16.74 18.84 -0.51
C THR A 135 -15.22 18.89 -0.40
N ARG A 136 -14.72 19.33 0.75
CA ARG A 136 -13.28 19.41 1.03
C ARG A 136 -12.78 18.04 1.47
N ARG A 137 -11.64 17.60 0.89
CA ARG A 137 -11.05 16.31 1.22
C ARG A 137 -10.48 16.29 2.63
N LYS A 138 -10.94 15.40 3.46
CA LYS A 138 -10.44 15.18 4.83
C LYS A 138 -10.04 13.74 5.07
N SER A 139 -10.46 12.83 4.20
CA SER A 139 -10.25 11.39 4.36
C SER A 139 -9.60 10.76 3.11
N GLU A 140 -8.97 9.63 3.34
CA GLU A 140 -8.60 8.59 2.35
C GLU A 140 -9.11 7.25 2.86
N TYR A 141 -9.17 6.25 1.98
CA TYR A 141 -9.77 4.96 2.27
C TYR A 141 -8.77 3.85 2.05
N LEU A 142 -8.72 2.93 3.00
CA LEU A 142 -7.89 1.74 2.97
C LEU A 142 -8.78 0.51 2.89
N ILE A 143 -8.81 -0.14 1.75
CA ILE A 143 -9.53 -1.40 1.58
C ILE A 143 -8.68 -2.53 2.10
N ILE A 144 -9.28 -3.35 2.95
CA ILE A 144 -8.64 -4.56 3.49
C ILE A 144 -9.07 -5.74 2.65
N LEU A 145 -8.11 -6.32 1.96
CA LEU A 145 -8.28 -7.50 1.13
C LEU A 145 -7.59 -8.69 1.79
N GLN A 146 -8.22 -9.87 1.72
CA GLN A 146 -7.60 -11.12 2.18
C GLN A 146 -7.60 -12.15 1.07
N LYS A 147 -6.46 -12.80 0.86
CA LYS A 147 -6.34 -13.92 -0.07
C LYS A 147 -7.05 -15.14 0.48
N SER A 148 -7.79 -15.84 -0.37
CA SER A 148 -8.45 -17.10 0.03
C SER A 148 -7.47 -18.12 0.62
N PRO A 149 -7.89 -18.92 1.63
CA PRO A 149 -9.19 -18.90 2.30
C PRO A 149 -9.35 -17.72 3.27
N VAL A 150 -10.51 -17.07 3.23
CA VAL A 150 -10.84 -15.96 4.14
C VAL A 150 -11.07 -16.48 5.56
N LYS A 151 -10.32 -15.95 6.52
CA LYS A 151 -10.49 -16.26 7.95
C LYS A 151 -9.87 -15.16 8.82
N ALA A 152 -10.52 -14.80 9.92
CA ALA A 152 -9.98 -13.86 10.91
C ALA A 152 -9.11 -14.57 11.95
N LYS A 153 -9.57 -15.69 12.49
CA LYS A 153 -8.88 -16.41 13.56
C LYS A 153 -7.46 -16.84 13.15
N GLY A 154 -6.46 -16.33 13.88
CA GLY A 154 -5.04 -16.62 13.65
C GLY A 154 -4.39 -15.84 12.49
N CYS A 155 -5.16 -14.99 11.80
CA CYS A 155 -4.67 -14.14 10.72
C CYS A 155 -4.88 -12.66 11.00
N TRP A 156 -5.72 -12.32 11.98
CA TRP A 156 -5.95 -10.98 12.51
C TRP A 156 -5.92 -11.06 14.03
N THR A 157 -4.95 -10.40 14.68
CA THR A 157 -4.67 -10.59 16.12
C THR A 157 -5.00 -9.37 16.99
N LEU A 158 -5.17 -8.18 16.39
CA LEU A 158 -5.55 -6.96 17.11
C LEU A 158 -7.02 -6.62 16.82
N HIS A 159 -7.85 -6.56 17.87
CA HIS A 159 -9.29 -6.36 17.72
C HIS A 159 -9.78 -4.95 18.13
N ASN A 160 -8.86 -4.00 18.29
CA ASN A 160 -9.14 -2.64 18.74
C ASN A 160 -8.78 -1.57 17.71
N ILE A 161 -8.57 -1.94 16.45
CA ILE A 161 -8.33 -1.00 15.36
C ILE A 161 -9.70 -0.50 14.88
N PRO A 162 -10.02 0.81 15.02
CA PRO A 162 -11.30 1.35 14.58
C PRO A 162 -11.34 1.49 13.04
N ASP A 163 -12.54 1.43 12.48
CA ASP A 163 -12.81 1.65 11.06
C ASP A 163 -12.71 3.12 10.62
N VAL A 164 -12.63 4.04 11.59
CA VAL A 164 -12.27 5.45 11.36
C VAL A 164 -11.02 5.76 12.16
N TRP A 165 -9.90 5.97 11.46
CA TRP A 165 -8.59 6.23 12.05
C TRP A 165 -8.22 7.70 11.99
N ASP A 166 -7.97 8.32 13.14
CA ASP A 166 -7.53 9.70 13.28
C ASP A 166 -6.02 9.77 13.44
N GLU A 167 -5.32 10.21 12.41
CA GLU A 167 -3.87 10.41 12.47
C GLU A 167 -3.45 11.60 11.60
N LYS A 168 -2.73 12.55 12.20
CA LYS A 168 -2.11 13.66 11.46
C LYS A 168 -0.70 13.24 11.05
N VAL A 169 -0.45 13.27 9.76
CA VAL A 169 0.88 13.01 9.21
C VAL A 169 1.62 14.34 9.05
N GLU A 170 2.83 14.44 9.61
CA GLU A 170 3.76 15.51 9.28
C GLU A 170 4.25 15.33 7.85
N LYS A 171 4.27 16.44 7.10
CA LYS A 171 4.61 16.39 5.67
C LYS A 171 6.11 16.25 5.47
N VAL A 172 6.63 15.07 5.63
CA VAL A 172 7.98 14.71 5.16
C VAL A 172 7.94 14.45 3.64
N HIS A 173 6.83 13.86 3.15
CA HIS A 173 6.58 13.60 1.73
C HIS A 173 5.14 14.02 1.38
N PRO A 174 4.86 14.52 0.14
CA PRO A 174 3.52 14.97 -0.25
C PRO A 174 2.41 13.93 -0.08
N HIS A 175 2.74 12.65 -0.18
CA HIS A 175 1.82 11.51 -0.12
C HIS A 175 2.09 10.58 1.08
N SER A 176 2.73 11.09 2.16
CA SER A 176 2.95 10.30 3.36
C SER A 176 1.65 9.73 3.91
N LYS A 177 1.65 8.43 4.22
CA LYS A 177 0.52 7.71 4.81
C LYS A 177 0.68 7.63 6.35
N PRO A 178 -0.39 7.32 7.09
CA PRO A 178 -0.36 7.25 8.55
C PRO A 178 0.49 6.08 9.03
N ILE A 179 1.62 6.37 9.65
CA ILE A 179 2.62 5.36 10.05
C ILE A 179 2.08 4.48 11.17
N GLU A 180 1.40 5.07 12.14
CA GLU A 180 0.87 4.31 13.27
C GLU A 180 -0.24 3.35 12.84
N LEU A 181 -1.15 3.78 11.96
CA LEU A 181 -2.14 2.87 11.36
C LEU A 181 -1.45 1.70 10.66
N GLN A 182 -0.46 1.98 9.80
CA GLN A 182 0.27 0.94 9.09
C GLN A 182 0.96 -0.01 10.05
N ARG A 183 1.57 0.50 11.14
CA ARG A 183 2.19 -0.31 12.19
C ARG A 183 1.19 -1.23 12.89
N GLN A 184 0.01 -0.72 13.25
CA GLN A 184 -1.05 -1.53 13.87
C GLN A 184 -1.53 -2.66 12.94
N LEU A 185 -1.69 -2.36 11.65
CA LEU A 185 -2.10 -3.34 10.65
C LEU A 185 -1.02 -4.41 10.43
N ILE A 186 0.24 -4.03 10.41
CA ILE A 186 1.37 -4.97 10.34
C ILE A 186 1.35 -5.91 11.55
N LEU A 187 1.24 -5.37 12.76
CA LEU A 187 1.16 -6.17 13.99
C LEU A 187 -0.06 -7.10 14.02
N ALA A 188 -1.20 -6.63 13.49
CA ALA A 188 -2.43 -7.42 13.43
C ALA A 188 -2.33 -8.61 12.49
N THR A 189 -1.53 -8.53 11.42
CA THR A 189 -1.58 -9.47 10.30
C THR A 189 -0.27 -10.22 10.04
N THR A 190 0.78 -9.95 10.84
CA THR A 190 2.08 -10.61 10.71
C THR A 190 2.59 -11.15 12.04
N LYS A 191 3.42 -12.18 11.98
CA LYS A 191 4.22 -12.71 13.08
C LYS A 191 5.68 -12.22 12.96
N GLU A 192 6.47 -12.48 13.98
CA GLU A 192 7.92 -12.26 13.95
C GLU A 192 8.59 -12.99 12.78
N GLY A 193 9.53 -12.32 12.12
CA GLY A 193 10.24 -12.82 10.94
C GLY A 193 9.44 -12.79 9.63
N GLU A 194 8.14 -12.46 9.65
CA GLU A 194 7.34 -12.41 8.43
C GLU A 194 7.58 -11.14 7.61
N TYR A 195 7.36 -11.27 6.30
CA TYR A 195 7.62 -10.22 5.33
C TYR A 195 6.41 -9.31 5.10
N VAL A 196 6.72 -8.01 5.09
CA VAL A 196 5.82 -6.89 4.74
C VAL A 196 6.30 -6.29 3.42
N LEU A 197 5.42 -6.20 2.44
CA LEU A 197 5.74 -5.77 1.09
C LEU A 197 5.06 -4.44 0.74
N ASP A 198 5.82 -3.55 0.08
CA ASP A 198 5.27 -2.34 -0.57
C ASP A 198 6.00 -2.10 -1.90
N PRO A 199 5.43 -2.52 -3.04
CA PRO A 199 6.08 -2.41 -4.35
C PRO A 199 6.01 -1.02 -4.98
N ALA A 200 5.35 -0.05 -4.33
CA ALA A 200 5.21 1.33 -4.78
C ALA A 200 5.35 2.29 -3.59
N SER A 201 6.49 2.18 -2.89
CA SER A 201 6.69 2.68 -1.53
C SER A 201 6.65 4.21 -1.39
N GLY A 202 6.81 4.98 -2.48
CA GLY A 202 6.82 6.43 -2.45
C GLY A 202 7.73 6.98 -1.36
N GLY A 203 7.14 7.58 -0.32
CA GLY A 203 7.87 8.10 0.85
C GLY A 203 8.34 7.04 1.85
N TYR A 204 8.17 5.75 1.59
CA TYR A 204 8.58 4.63 2.46
C TYR A 204 7.96 4.63 3.86
N SER A 205 6.72 5.08 4.00
CA SER A 205 6.00 5.05 5.29
C SER A 205 5.79 3.63 5.83
N VAL A 206 5.61 2.64 4.94
CA VAL A 206 5.49 1.22 5.32
C VAL A 206 6.81 0.66 5.85
N LEU A 207 7.96 1.07 5.27
CA LEU A 207 9.28 0.72 5.83
C LEU A 207 9.40 1.23 7.26
N GLU A 208 9.08 2.50 7.50
CA GLU A 208 9.14 3.09 8.83
C GLU A 208 8.20 2.37 9.83
N ALA A 209 6.97 2.12 9.42
CA ALA A 209 5.99 1.37 10.21
C ALA A 209 6.48 -0.05 10.55
N THR A 210 7.13 -0.73 9.59
CA THR A 210 7.67 -2.09 9.78
C THR A 210 8.82 -2.09 10.77
N LEU A 211 9.75 -1.14 10.65
CA LEU A 211 10.87 -1.00 11.60
C LEU A 211 10.38 -0.71 13.03
N GLN A 212 9.31 0.11 13.17
CA GLN A 212 8.69 0.37 14.47
C GLN A 212 7.90 -0.83 15.01
N ALA A 213 7.40 -1.71 14.16
CA ALA A 213 6.70 -2.94 14.56
C ALA A 213 7.65 -4.00 15.13
N LYS A 214 8.98 -3.84 14.97
CA LYS A 214 10.06 -4.75 15.37
C LYS A 214 9.89 -6.19 14.84
N ASP A 215 10.97 -6.90 14.70
CA ASP A 215 10.99 -8.33 14.35
C ASP A 215 10.15 -8.71 13.09
N ARG A 216 9.85 -7.76 12.21
CA ARG A 216 9.25 -7.94 10.88
C ARG A 216 10.24 -7.51 9.82
N VAL A 217 10.11 -8.06 8.63
CA VAL A 217 11.05 -7.82 7.54
C VAL A 217 10.35 -7.03 6.43
N PHE A 218 10.82 -5.82 6.15
CA PHE A 218 10.30 -5.02 5.05
C PHE A 218 11.01 -5.37 3.75
N ILE A 219 10.24 -5.43 2.66
CA ILE A 219 10.73 -5.39 1.30
C ILE A 219 9.85 -4.44 0.48
N GLY A 220 10.47 -3.54 -0.26
CA GLY A 220 9.74 -2.60 -1.10
C GLY A 220 10.67 -1.83 -2.03
N SER A 221 10.06 -1.17 -3.02
CA SER A 221 10.77 -0.35 -3.99
C SER A 221 9.95 0.86 -4.44
N ASP A 222 10.64 1.84 -4.97
CA ASP A 222 10.06 2.97 -5.69
C ASP A 222 10.93 3.34 -6.89
N ILE A 223 10.30 3.80 -7.97
CA ILE A 223 11.03 4.17 -9.21
C ILE A 223 11.84 5.46 -9.07
N SER A 224 11.43 6.34 -8.17
CA SER A 224 11.99 7.69 -7.97
C SER A 224 12.85 7.81 -6.73
N PHE A 225 12.49 7.06 -5.68
CA PHE A 225 13.09 7.14 -4.35
C PHE A 225 13.74 5.81 -3.96
N GLY A 226 15.03 5.84 -3.67
CA GLY A 226 15.78 4.65 -3.27
C GLY A 226 17.02 5.03 -2.51
#